data_4f80c1a41a5fb3e7e46be757c5e51c2d
#
_entry.id   4f80c1a41a5fb3e7e46be757c5e51c2d
#
_cell.length_a   1.000
_cell.length_b   1.000
_cell.length_c   1.000
_cell.angle_alpha   90.00
_cell.angle_beta   90.00
_cell.angle_gamma   90.00
#
_symmetry.space_group_name_H-M   'P 1'
#
loop_
_entity.id
_entity.type
_entity.pdbx_description
1 polymer ?
#
loop_
_entity_poly.entity_id
_entity_poly.type
_entity_poly.pdbx_seq_one_letter_code
_entity_poly.pdbx_strand_id
1 'polypeptide(L)'
;MTMVSFLRTFSTLPGKRMDKQLLEKNARELVSPGRGILAADESNGTMSNRLEAVGIKASSEARRAYRANLFSTEGYESAISGVILFDETIRQSMDNGKPITQELSERGVLPGIKVDTGAKELANHEGEKITEGLDGLRERCTEYFAMGARFAKWRAVIRIGDGIPSSACLYTNAHALARYSAICQEQGLVPIIEPEVLMDGDHDSSVCFDVTSSILAATFTECEEQGVHIPGALLKPNMIIAGKDCEDQISREEVARMTVECLTKNVPHELPGIVFLSGGQSDEDATAHLNLMNKMEVEHPWQLSYSYGRALQADALRKWSENVADSGISSCSAFLHRAKMNSLARSGDWSEDLEG
;
A
#
# COMPACT_ATOMS: atom_id res chain seq x y z
N MET A 1 -52.40 -23.92 -33.47
CA MET A 1 -51.40 -22.81 -33.41
C MET A 1 -50.46 -23.09 -32.25
N THR A 2 -49.33 -23.68 -32.55
CA THR A 2 -48.40 -24.27 -31.58
C THR A 2 -47.38 -23.20 -31.19
N MET A 3 -47.34 -22.83 -29.92
CA MET A 3 -46.42 -21.86 -29.36
C MET A 3 -45.06 -22.55 -29.14
N VAL A 4 -44.07 -22.22 -29.97
CA VAL A 4 -42.68 -22.71 -29.84
C VAL A 4 -41.98 -21.90 -28.82
N SER A 5 -41.66 -22.51 -27.67
CA SER A 5 -40.86 -21.94 -26.60
C SER A 5 -39.39 -21.91 -27.03
N PHE A 6 -38.82 -20.71 -27.21
CA PHE A 6 -37.39 -20.50 -27.38
C PHE A 6 -36.73 -20.41 -26.02
N LEU A 7 -36.32 -21.53 -25.46
CA LEU A 7 -35.35 -21.56 -24.38
C LEU A 7 -33.94 -21.23 -24.94
N ARG A 8 -33.53 -19.96 -24.81
CA ARG A 8 -32.12 -19.61 -24.98
C ARG A 8 -31.34 -20.17 -23.79
N THR A 9 -30.62 -21.23 -24.00
CA THR A 9 -29.54 -21.69 -23.12
C THR A 9 -28.48 -20.61 -23.12
N PHE A 10 -28.42 -19.81 -22.06
CA PHE A 10 -27.24 -18.99 -21.76
C PHE A 10 -26.12 -19.96 -21.36
N SER A 11 -25.22 -20.24 -22.32
CA SER A 11 -23.93 -20.84 -22.01
C SER A 11 -23.16 -19.85 -21.13
N THR A 12 -23.18 -20.04 -19.83
CA THR A 12 -22.25 -19.38 -18.92
C THR A 12 -20.88 -19.92 -19.27
N LEU A 13 -20.05 -19.09 -19.90
CA LEU A 13 -18.59 -19.34 -19.95
C LEU A 13 -18.15 -19.65 -18.51
N PRO A 14 -17.39 -20.73 -18.26
CA PRO A 14 -16.89 -21.02 -16.94
C PRO A 14 -16.10 -19.78 -16.48
N GLY A 15 -16.56 -19.12 -15.42
CA GLY A 15 -15.85 -18.00 -14.82
C GLY A 15 -14.41 -18.42 -14.58
N LYS A 16 -13.45 -17.56 -14.89
CA LYS A 16 -12.03 -17.81 -14.65
C LYS A 16 -11.88 -18.17 -13.16
N ARG A 17 -11.52 -19.41 -12.86
CA ARG A 17 -11.38 -19.85 -11.47
C ARG A 17 -10.18 -19.16 -10.86
N MET A 18 -10.36 -18.53 -9.70
CA MET A 18 -9.29 -17.90 -8.92
C MET A 18 -8.15 -18.89 -8.65
N ASP A 19 -6.93 -18.51 -9.00
CA ASP A 19 -5.73 -19.30 -8.72
C ASP A 19 -5.21 -18.96 -7.32
N LYS A 20 -5.74 -19.68 -6.32
CA LYS A 20 -5.37 -19.48 -4.91
C LYS A 20 -3.88 -19.71 -4.65
N GLN A 21 -3.27 -20.69 -5.31
CA GLN A 21 -1.85 -21.02 -5.11
C GLN A 21 -0.94 -19.88 -5.61
N LEU A 22 -1.27 -19.29 -6.77
CA LEU A 22 -0.55 -18.14 -7.29
C LEU A 22 -0.67 -16.93 -6.35
N LEU A 23 -1.89 -16.65 -5.85
CA LEU A 23 -2.13 -15.55 -4.92
C LEU A 23 -1.33 -15.73 -3.63
N GLU A 24 -1.40 -16.89 -3.00
CA GLU A 24 -0.67 -17.19 -1.77
C GLU A 24 0.85 -17.12 -1.94
N LYS A 25 1.35 -17.64 -3.08
CA LYS A 25 2.79 -17.55 -3.42
C LYS A 25 3.22 -16.09 -3.49
N ASN A 26 2.51 -15.27 -4.26
CA ASN A 26 2.86 -13.86 -4.44
C ASN A 26 2.68 -13.06 -3.15
N ALA A 27 1.66 -13.33 -2.35
CA ALA A 27 1.45 -12.68 -1.06
C ALA A 27 2.61 -12.97 -0.09
N ARG A 28 3.07 -14.23 0.02
CA ARG A 28 4.24 -14.59 0.82
C ARG A 28 5.54 -13.99 0.28
N GLU A 29 5.71 -13.91 -1.04
CA GLU A 29 6.88 -13.26 -1.66
C GLU A 29 6.96 -11.78 -1.30
N LEU A 30 5.83 -11.06 -1.32
CA LEU A 30 5.75 -9.63 -0.97
C LEU A 30 6.18 -9.35 0.48
N VAL A 31 6.00 -10.29 1.39
CA VAL A 31 6.39 -10.18 2.81
C VAL A 31 7.53 -11.13 3.18
N SER A 32 8.35 -11.52 2.21
CA SER A 32 9.52 -12.37 2.46
C SER A 32 10.49 -11.70 3.45
N PRO A 33 11.27 -12.49 4.24
CA PRO A 33 12.15 -11.95 5.27
C PRO A 33 13.07 -10.84 4.78
N GLY A 34 13.23 -9.79 5.56
CA GLY A 34 14.10 -8.65 5.26
C GLY A 34 13.59 -7.71 4.16
N ARG A 35 12.46 -8.01 3.51
CA ARG A 35 11.97 -7.19 2.39
C ARG A 35 10.61 -6.57 2.67
N GLY A 36 10.36 -5.41 2.07
CA GLY A 36 9.07 -4.71 2.09
C GLY A 36 8.72 -4.14 0.72
N ILE A 37 7.81 -3.20 0.66
CA ILE A 37 7.23 -2.69 -0.59
C ILE A 37 7.55 -1.20 -0.74
N LEU A 38 8.05 -0.81 -1.90
CA LEU A 38 8.13 0.60 -2.30
C LEU A 38 6.77 1.06 -2.84
N ALA A 39 6.16 2.05 -2.22
CA ALA A 39 4.99 2.74 -2.75
C ALA A 39 5.45 3.91 -3.64
N ALA A 40 5.48 3.68 -4.96
CA ALA A 40 5.81 4.67 -6.00
C ALA A 40 4.57 4.98 -6.88
N ASP A 41 3.41 4.97 -6.23
CA ASP A 41 2.08 5.03 -6.86
C ASP A 41 1.38 6.39 -6.71
N GLU A 42 2.14 7.43 -6.41
CA GLU A 42 1.63 8.79 -6.38
C GLU A 42 0.93 9.12 -7.70
N SER A 43 -0.28 9.69 -7.61
CA SER A 43 -0.97 10.20 -8.79
C SER A 43 -0.13 11.26 -9.52
N ASN A 44 -0.42 11.50 -10.80
CA ASN A 44 0.29 12.52 -11.57
C ASN A 44 0.28 13.87 -10.87
N GLY A 45 -0.85 14.28 -10.28
CA GLY A 45 -0.95 15.53 -9.51
C GLY A 45 -0.06 15.51 -8.26
N THR A 46 -0.12 14.45 -7.47
CA THR A 46 0.70 14.32 -6.24
C THR A 46 2.18 14.32 -6.57
N MET A 47 2.61 13.56 -7.60
CA MET A 47 4.02 13.50 -7.96
C MET A 47 4.48 14.83 -8.58
N SER A 48 3.64 15.50 -9.36
CA SER A 48 3.92 16.84 -9.89
C SER A 48 4.17 17.85 -8.78
N ASN A 49 3.31 17.90 -7.77
CA ASN A 49 3.48 18.79 -6.62
C ASN A 49 4.78 18.50 -5.85
N ARG A 50 5.18 17.22 -5.71
CA ARG A 50 6.44 16.85 -5.07
C ARG A 50 7.66 17.30 -5.88
N LEU A 51 7.63 17.14 -7.21
CA LEU A 51 8.71 17.61 -8.09
C LEU A 51 8.84 19.14 -8.04
N GLU A 52 7.73 19.85 -8.10
CA GLU A 52 7.71 21.32 -8.02
C GLU A 52 8.20 21.83 -6.66
N ALA A 53 7.88 21.14 -5.58
CA ALA A 53 8.36 21.48 -4.24
C ALA A 53 9.91 21.40 -4.09
N VAL A 54 10.56 20.58 -4.93
CA VAL A 54 12.03 20.50 -5.00
C VAL A 54 12.61 21.25 -6.22
N GLY A 55 11.82 22.14 -6.84
CA GLY A 55 12.28 23.01 -7.93
C GLY A 55 12.36 22.36 -9.32
N ILE A 56 11.81 21.14 -9.49
CA ILE A 56 11.78 20.45 -10.78
C ILE A 56 10.45 20.74 -11.48
N LYS A 57 10.52 21.22 -12.73
CA LYS A 57 9.32 21.42 -13.56
C LYS A 57 8.62 20.08 -13.81
N ALA A 58 7.39 19.95 -13.36
CA ALA A 58 6.61 18.74 -13.51
C ALA A 58 6.28 18.45 -14.99
N SER A 59 6.48 17.19 -15.39
CA SER A 59 6.08 16.66 -16.69
C SER A 59 5.96 15.14 -16.59
N SER A 60 5.36 14.47 -17.57
CA SER A 60 5.33 13.01 -17.64
C SER A 60 6.76 12.44 -17.70
N GLU A 61 7.65 13.10 -18.43
CA GLU A 61 9.06 12.69 -18.53
C GLU A 61 9.80 12.87 -17.19
N ALA A 62 9.61 13.98 -16.47
CA ALA A 62 10.25 14.16 -15.16
C ALA A 62 9.77 13.11 -14.14
N ARG A 63 8.46 12.77 -14.14
CA ARG A 63 7.93 11.71 -13.30
C ARG A 63 8.52 10.34 -13.67
N ARG A 64 8.62 10.05 -14.98
CA ARG A 64 9.25 8.81 -15.49
C ARG A 64 10.72 8.73 -15.09
N ALA A 65 11.49 9.79 -15.36
CA ALA A 65 12.93 9.83 -15.11
C ALA A 65 13.26 9.64 -13.63
N TYR A 66 12.54 10.29 -12.72
CA TYR A 66 12.71 10.09 -11.29
C TYR A 66 12.44 8.64 -10.86
N ARG A 67 11.33 8.05 -11.32
CA ARG A 67 10.98 6.66 -10.99
C ARG A 67 11.96 5.67 -11.61
N ALA A 68 12.37 5.89 -12.86
CA ALA A 68 13.38 5.07 -13.49
C ALA A 68 14.72 5.11 -12.74
N ASN A 69 15.12 6.29 -12.22
CA ASN A 69 16.29 6.42 -11.36
C ASN A 69 16.19 5.54 -10.10
N LEU A 70 15.05 5.55 -9.41
CA LEU A 70 14.84 4.67 -8.24
C LEU A 70 14.94 3.17 -8.62
N PHE A 71 14.31 2.78 -9.71
CA PHE A 71 14.27 1.38 -10.16
C PHE A 71 15.60 0.89 -10.75
N SER A 72 16.51 1.80 -11.11
CA SER A 72 17.88 1.47 -11.55
C SER A 72 18.87 1.30 -10.39
N THR A 73 18.48 1.63 -9.15
CA THR A 73 19.34 1.50 -7.97
C THR A 73 19.82 0.05 -7.81
N GLU A 74 21.12 -0.17 -7.73
CA GLU A 74 21.67 -1.53 -7.54
C GLU A 74 21.51 -2.00 -6.10
N GLY A 75 21.06 -3.27 -5.92
CA GLY A 75 20.99 -3.93 -4.62
C GLY A 75 19.72 -3.63 -3.81
N TYR A 76 18.81 -2.75 -4.28
CA TYR A 76 17.58 -2.46 -3.55
C TYR A 76 16.63 -3.66 -3.46
N GLU A 77 16.73 -4.60 -4.40
CA GLU A 77 15.97 -5.84 -4.42
C GLU A 77 16.22 -6.75 -3.20
N SER A 78 17.33 -6.52 -2.50
CA SER A 78 17.59 -7.21 -1.22
C SER A 78 16.67 -6.73 -0.08
N ALA A 79 16.13 -5.52 -0.18
CA ALA A 79 15.25 -4.91 0.81
C ALA A 79 13.82 -4.70 0.29
N ILE A 80 13.60 -4.70 -1.03
CA ILE A 80 12.31 -4.43 -1.66
C ILE A 80 11.83 -5.68 -2.40
N SER A 81 10.66 -6.18 -2.04
CA SER A 81 10.00 -7.35 -2.66
C SER A 81 9.00 -6.96 -3.75
N GLY A 82 8.48 -5.73 -3.70
CA GLY A 82 7.49 -5.25 -4.64
C GLY A 82 7.48 -3.73 -4.77
N VAL A 83 6.97 -3.24 -5.89
CA VAL A 83 6.79 -1.80 -6.15
C VAL A 83 5.36 -1.55 -6.59
N ILE A 84 4.64 -0.68 -5.88
CA ILE A 84 3.32 -0.22 -6.32
C ILE A 84 3.53 0.90 -7.34
N LEU A 85 3.03 0.70 -8.56
CA LEU A 85 3.10 1.66 -9.64
C LEU A 85 1.78 2.44 -9.78
N PHE A 86 1.84 3.60 -10.44
CA PHE A 86 0.69 4.32 -10.93
C PHE A 86 0.40 3.92 -12.39
N ASP A 87 -0.83 4.14 -12.89
CA ASP A 87 -1.23 3.76 -14.25
C ASP A 87 -0.31 4.34 -15.35
N GLU A 88 0.10 5.60 -15.22
CA GLU A 88 1.07 6.20 -16.14
C GLU A 88 2.39 5.40 -16.14
N THR A 89 2.90 5.04 -14.98
CA THR A 89 4.22 4.43 -14.82
C THR A 89 4.28 2.99 -15.31
N ILE A 90 3.23 2.20 -15.07
CA ILE A 90 3.20 0.80 -15.53
C ILE A 90 3.24 0.69 -17.06
N ARG A 91 2.85 1.76 -17.77
CA ARG A 91 2.88 1.88 -19.24
C ARG A 91 4.16 2.46 -19.79
N GLN A 92 5.09 2.87 -18.93
CA GLN A 92 6.35 3.51 -19.32
C GLN A 92 7.52 2.52 -19.35
N SER A 93 8.63 2.99 -19.88
CA SER A 93 9.88 2.23 -20.01
C SER A 93 11.04 2.94 -19.30
N MET A 94 12.05 2.15 -18.96
CA MET A 94 13.37 2.62 -18.53
C MET A 94 14.08 3.36 -19.68
N ASP A 95 15.19 4.03 -19.40
CA ASP A 95 15.97 4.79 -20.40
C ASP A 95 16.51 3.91 -21.55
N ASN A 96 16.72 2.63 -21.28
CA ASN A 96 17.14 1.64 -22.29
C ASN A 96 15.99 1.07 -23.13
N GLY A 97 14.74 1.58 -22.93
CA GLY A 97 13.54 1.13 -23.63
C GLY A 97 12.86 -0.12 -23.06
N LYS A 98 13.44 -0.76 -22.04
CA LYS A 98 12.82 -1.91 -21.37
C LYS A 98 11.57 -1.47 -20.59
N PRO A 99 10.41 -2.17 -20.70
CA PRO A 99 9.25 -1.89 -19.86
C PRO A 99 9.60 -1.91 -18.36
N ILE A 100 9.08 -0.96 -17.58
CA ILE A 100 9.35 -0.87 -16.14
C ILE A 100 8.96 -2.17 -15.42
N THR A 101 7.84 -2.79 -15.78
CA THR A 101 7.41 -4.07 -15.19
C THR A 101 8.38 -5.22 -15.45
N GLN A 102 9.02 -5.22 -16.62
CA GLN A 102 10.05 -6.22 -16.97
C GLN A 102 11.33 -5.97 -16.15
N GLU A 103 11.79 -4.72 -16.05
CA GLU A 103 12.97 -4.37 -15.24
C GLU A 103 12.80 -4.83 -13.78
N LEU A 104 11.65 -4.53 -13.16
CA LEU A 104 11.34 -4.95 -11.80
C LEU A 104 11.35 -6.49 -11.68
N SER A 105 10.67 -7.19 -12.59
CA SER A 105 10.56 -8.65 -12.56
C SER A 105 11.91 -9.36 -12.72
N GLU A 106 12.78 -8.86 -13.59
CA GLU A 106 14.14 -9.40 -13.82
C GLU A 106 15.03 -9.25 -12.57
N ARG A 107 14.76 -8.25 -11.72
CA ARG A 107 15.41 -8.05 -10.41
C ARG A 107 14.78 -8.89 -9.28
N GLY A 108 13.74 -9.68 -9.57
CA GLY A 108 13.02 -10.42 -8.54
C GLY A 108 12.13 -9.53 -7.65
N VAL A 109 11.70 -8.38 -8.16
CA VAL A 109 10.79 -7.45 -7.52
C VAL A 109 9.43 -7.51 -8.20
N LEU A 110 8.37 -7.78 -7.46
CA LEU A 110 7.02 -7.92 -8.02
C LEU A 110 6.46 -6.54 -8.41
N PRO A 111 6.02 -6.35 -9.67
CA PRO A 111 5.28 -5.15 -10.05
C PRO A 111 3.87 -5.18 -9.45
N GLY A 112 3.43 -4.05 -8.91
CA GLY A 112 2.08 -3.83 -8.41
C GLY A 112 1.47 -2.57 -8.99
N ILE A 113 0.19 -2.36 -8.74
CA ILE A 113 -0.57 -1.27 -9.33
C ILE A 113 -1.60 -0.68 -8.36
N LYS A 114 -1.62 0.66 -8.25
CA LYS A 114 -2.72 1.37 -7.63
C LYS A 114 -3.92 1.37 -8.56
N VAL A 115 -5.04 0.79 -8.12
CA VAL A 115 -6.24 0.62 -8.95
C VAL A 115 -7.42 1.51 -8.56
N ASP A 116 -7.39 2.14 -7.39
CA ASP A 116 -8.40 3.15 -7.04
C ASP A 116 -8.24 4.43 -7.88
N THR A 117 -9.32 5.17 -8.07
CA THR A 117 -9.36 6.43 -8.80
C THR A 117 -9.36 7.66 -7.88
N GLY A 118 -9.10 7.45 -6.59
CA GLY A 118 -8.95 8.48 -5.57
C GLY A 118 -10.17 8.62 -4.66
N ALA A 119 -9.93 9.23 -3.51
CA ALA A 119 -10.96 9.54 -2.52
C ALA A 119 -11.77 10.76 -2.95
N LYS A 120 -13.10 10.67 -2.81
CA LYS A 120 -14.08 11.71 -3.11
C LYS A 120 -14.89 12.03 -1.86
N GLU A 121 -15.62 13.15 -1.85
CA GLU A 121 -16.55 13.44 -0.77
C GLU A 121 -17.64 12.37 -0.69
N LEU A 122 -17.87 11.85 0.50
CA LEU A 122 -19.00 10.96 0.75
C LEU A 122 -20.29 11.80 0.76
N ALA A 123 -21.20 11.50 -0.16
CA ALA A 123 -22.43 12.27 -0.31
C ALA A 123 -23.24 12.35 0.99
N ASN A 124 -23.64 13.54 1.39
CA ASN A 124 -24.37 13.87 2.63
C ASN A 124 -23.59 13.63 3.94
N HIS A 125 -22.26 13.45 3.87
CA HIS A 125 -21.39 13.25 5.04
C HIS A 125 -20.21 14.22 4.94
N GLU A 126 -20.38 15.41 5.47
CA GLU A 126 -19.38 16.48 5.40
C GLU A 126 -18.04 16.05 6.04
N GLY A 127 -16.93 16.29 5.33
CA GLY A 127 -15.59 15.97 5.79
C GLY A 127 -15.19 14.49 5.71
N GLU A 128 -16.09 13.61 5.29
CA GLU A 128 -15.83 12.19 5.10
C GLU A 128 -15.61 11.83 3.62
N LYS A 129 -14.88 10.76 3.35
CA LYS A 129 -14.49 10.34 2.00
C LYS A 129 -14.96 8.92 1.70
N ILE A 130 -15.21 8.70 0.41
CA ILE A 130 -15.34 7.38 -0.22
C ILE A 130 -14.30 7.26 -1.32
N THR A 131 -13.63 6.13 -1.40
CA THR A 131 -12.70 5.88 -2.51
C THR A 131 -13.44 5.22 -3.66
N GLU A 132 -13.28 5.77 -4.85
CA GLU A 132 -13.93 5.30 -6.07
C GLU A 132 -12.98 4.48 -6.95
N GLY A 133 -13.51 3.81 -7.99
CA GLY A 133 -12.75 3.06 -8.98
C GLY A 133 -13.18 1.61 -9.19
N LEU A 134 -14.35 1.20 -8.65
CA LEU A 134 -14.88 -0.16 -8.86
C LEU A 134 -15.42 -0.36 -10.28
N ASP A 135 -15.92 0.70 -10.92
CA ASP A 135 -16.43 0.63 -12.29
C ASP A 135 -15.30 0.31 -13.27
N GLY A 136 -15.49 -0.72 -14.10
CA GLY A 136 -14.47 -1.22 -15.04
C GLY A 136 -13.21 -1.79 -14.39
N LEU A 137 -13.22 -2.08 -13.09
CA LEU A 137 -12.03 -2.58 -12.38
C LEU A 137 -11.59 -3.95 -12.88
N ARG A 138 -12.54 -4.84 -13.21
CA ARG A 138 -12.23 -6.20 -13.70
C ARG A 138 -11.40 -6.15 -14.98
N GLU A 139 -11.83 -5.32 -15.93
CA GLU A 139 -11.15 -5.12 -17.20
C GLU A 139 -9.75 -4.52 -17.00
N ARG A 140 -9.63 -3.50 -16.16
CA ARG A 140 -8.33 -2.89 -15.81
C ARG A 140 -7.40 -3.88 -15.13
N CYS A 141 -7.88 -4.69 -14.20
CA CYS A 141 -7.07 -5.73 -13.55
C CYS A 141 -6.60 -6.80 -14.55
N THR A 142 -7.44 -7.18 -15.52
CA THR A 142 -7.03 -8.09 -16.60
C THR A 142 -5.88 -7.50 -17.41
N GLU A 143 -5.98 -6.23 -17.79
CA GLU A 143 -4.94 -5.50 -18.53
C GLU A 143 -3.65 -5.42 -17.71
N TYR A 144 -3.71 -4.98 -16.45
CA TYR A 144 -2.54 -4.84 -15.59
C TYR A 144 -1.83 -6.17 -15.33
N PHE A 145 -2.59 -7.26 -15.14
CA PHE A 145 -2.00 -8.59 -15.02
C PHE A 145 -1.23 -8.99 -16.28
N ALA A 146 -1.80 -8.72 -17.46
CA ALA A 146 -1.13 -8.97 -18.75
C ALA A 146 0.13 -8.11 -18.93
N MET A 147 0.16 -6.89 -18.36
CA MET A 147 1.33 -6.00 -18.36
C MET A 147 2.41 -6.42 -17.35
N GLY A 148 2.17 -7.44 -16.54
CA GLY A 148 3.14 -7.96 -15.58
C GLY A 148 2.85 -7.67 -14.11
N ALA A 149 1.79 -6.94 -13.77
CA ALA A 149 1.40 -6.75 -12.37
C ALA A 149 1.06 -8.09 -11.70
N ARG A 150 1.40 -8.20 -10.42
CA ARG A 150 1.13 -9.39 -9.58
C ARG A 150 0.35 -9.05 -8.31
N PHE A 151 0.26 -7.79 -7.97
CA PHE A 151 -0.55 -7.31 -6.87
C PHE A 151 -1.17 -5.95 -7.19
N ALA A 152 -2.20 -5.59 -6.45
CA ALA A 152 -2.90 -4.32 -6.57
C ALA A 152 -3.02 -3.65 -5.20
N LYS A 153 -3.24 -2.34 -5.19
CA LYS A 153 -3.46 -1.57 -3.97
C LYS A 153 -4.67 -0.66 -4.14
N TRP A 154 -5.49 -0.58 -3.08
CA TRP A 154 -6.60 0.35 -2.96
C TRP A 154 -6.59 0.98 -1.57
N ARG A 155 -6.58 2.32 -1.53
CA ARG A 155 -6.55 3.11 -0.30
C ARG A 155 -7.92 3.67 0.01
N ALA A 156 -8.50 3.30 1.15
CA ALA A 156 -9.59 4.03 1.79
C ALA A 156 -9.01 5.05 2.78
N VAL A 157 -9.68 6.19 2.94
CA VAL A 157 -9.22 7.29 3.80
C VAL A 157 -10.29 7.59 4.84
N ILE A 158 -9.96 7.38 6.10
CA ILE A 158 -10.84 7.60 7.24
C ILE A 158 -10.29 8.76 8.07
N ARG A 159 -11.09 9.80 8.24
CA ARG A 159 -10.75 10.97 9.05
C ARG A 159 -11.39 10.86 10.44
N ILE A 160 -10.63 11.26 11.46
CA ILE A 160 -11.14 11.46 12.83
C ILE A 160 -11.48 12.94 13.02
N GLY A 161 -12.60 13.21 13.68
CA GLY A 161 -13.07 14.56 14.01
C GLY A 161 -14.33 14.52 14.84
N ASP A 162 -14.95 15.70 15.09
CA ASP A 162 -16.18 15.78 15.86
C ASP A 162 -17.34 15.07 15.13
N GLY A 163 -17.85 13.98 15.73
CA GLY A 163 -18.90 13.16 15.16
C GLY A 163 -18.52 12.30 13.94
N ILE A 164 -17.25 12.24 13.56
CA ILE A 164 -16.73 11.41 12.47
C ILE A 164 -15.55 10.53 12.92
N PRO A 165 -15.35 9.33 12.32
CA PRO A 165 -16.08 8.80 11.17
C PRO A 165 -17.50 8.30 11.53
N SER A 166 -18.44 8.50 10.61
CA SER A 166 -19.77 7.91 10.71
C SER A 166 -19.75 6.42 10.37
N SER A 167 -20.76 5.68 10.83
CA SER A 167 -20.95 4.29 10.44
C SER A 167 -21.10 4.11 8.92
N ALA A 168 -21.70 5.09 8.24
CA ALA A 168 -21.81 5.09 6.78
C ALA A 168 -20.43 5.16 6.10
N CYS A 169 -19.53 6.02 6.58
CA CYS A 169 -18.17 6.13 6.07
C CYS A 169 -17.39 4.82 6.26
N LEU A 170 -17.41 4.25 7.46
CA LEU A 170 -16.74 3.00 7.76
C LEU A 170 -17.27 1.85 6.89
N TYR A 171 -18.58 1.69 6.83
CA TYR A 171 -19.21 0.59 6.11
C TYR A 171 -18.99 0.66 4.59
N THR A 172 -19.20 1.82 3.98
CA THR A 172 -19.04 1.97 2.52
C THR A 172 -17.60 1.78 2.07
N ASN A 173 -16.61 2.24 2.85
CA ASN A 173 -15.20 2.03 2.56
C ASN A 173 -14.80 0.57 2.76
N ALA A 174 -15.26 -0.10 3.83
CA ALA A 174 -15.04 -1.52 4.06
C ALA A 174 -15.60 -2.37 2.90
N HIS A 175 -16.84 -2.09 2.47
CA HIS A 175 -17.47 -2.75 1.33
C HIS A 175 -16.69 -2.54 0.02
N ALA A 176 -16.21 -1.31 -0.24
CA ALA A 176 -15.41 -1.02 -1.42
C ALA A 176 -14.07 -1.79 -1.39
N LEU A 177 -13.39 -1.86 -0.24
CA LEU A 177 -12.15 -2.61 -0.05
C LEU A 177 -12.34 -4.12 -0.27
N ALA A 178 -13.44 -4.69 0.22
CA ALA A 178 -13.72 -6.10 0.03
C ALA A 178 -14.07 -6.43 -1.43
N ARG A 179 -14.92 -5.63 -2.08
CA ARG A 179 -15.26 -5.81 -3.50
C ARG A 179 -14.05 -5.69 -4.41
N TYR A 180 -13.22 -4.69 -4.20
CA TYR A 180 -11.99 -4.53 -4.96
C TYR A 180 -11.08 -5.76 -4.80
N SER A 181 -10.95 -6.27 -3.56
CA SER A 181 -10.12 -7.45 -3.26
C SER A 181 -10.59 -8.70 -4.00
N ALA A 182 -11.88 -8.97 -3.97
CA ALA A 182 -12.46 -10.11 -4.68
C ALA A 182 -12.24 -10.02 -6.21
N ILE A 183 -12.41 -8.82 -6.80
CA ILE A 183 -12.17 -8.58 -8.24
C ILE A 183 -10.69 -8.77 -8.59
N CYS A 184 -9.76 -8.27 -7.78
CA CYS A 184 -8.33 -8.44 -7.98
C CYS A 184 -7.94 -9.93 -7.95
N GLN A 185 -8.41 -10.68 -6.96
CA GLN A 185 -8.12 -12.11 -6.84
C GLN A 185 -8.68 -12.93 -7.99
N GLU A 186 -9.87 -12.61 -8.50
CA GLU A 186 -10.42 -13.21 -9.71
C GLU A 186 -9.48 -13.06 -10.91
N GLN A 187 -8.74 -11.94 -10.98
CA GLN A 187 -7.80 -11.67 -12.07
C GLN A 187 -6.35 -12.12 -11.78
N GLY A 188 -6.08 -12.72 -10.60
CA GLY A 188 -4.77 -13.23 -10.22
C GLY A 188 -3.84 -12.19 -9.57
N LEU A 189 -4.37 -11.06 -9.14
CA LEU A 189 -3.65 -10.02 -8.41
C LEU A 189 -3.88 -10.16 -6.90
N VAL A 190 -2.80 -10.15 -6.11
CA VAL A 190 -2.88 -10.05 -4.64
C VAL A 190 -3.41 -8.67 -4.26
N PRO A 191 -4.55 -8.54 -3.56
CA PRO A 191 -5.00 -7.25 -3.08
C PRO A 191 -4.22 -6.82 -1.83
N ILE A 192 -3.70 -5.59 -1.84
CA ILE A 192 -3.26 -4.88 -0.63
C ILE A 192 -4.41 -4.00 -0.17
N ILE A 193 -5.00 -4.36 0.95
CA ILE A 193 -6.17 -3.71 1.56
C ILE A 193 -5.67 -2.58 2.45
N GLU A 194 -5.93 -1.31 2.08
CA GLU A 194 -5.39 -0.14 2.78
C GLU A 194 -6.51 0.73 3.40
N PRO A 195 -7.05 0.33 4.58
CA PRO A 195 -7.99 1.15 5.35
C PRO A 195 -7.21 2.13 6.24
N GLU A 196 -6.80 3.27 5.68
CA GLU A 196 -5.96 4.23 6.39
C GLU A 196 -6.79 5.18 7.25
N VAL A 197 -6.55 5.17 8.57
CA VAL A 197 -7.00 6.23 9.48
C VAL A 197 -5.94 7.33 9.49
N LEU A 198 -6.37 8.56 9.17
CA LEU A 198 -5.46 9.70 9.06
C LEU A 198 -5.00 10.18 10.44
N MET A 199 -3.75 10.62 10.49
CA MET A 199 -3.17 11.28 11.67
C MET A 199 -3.47 12.79 11.76
N ASP A 200 -4.25 13.33 10.82
CA ASP A 200 -4.64 14.74 10.85
C ASP A 200 -5.63 14.99 11.98
N GLY A 201 -5.41 16.08 12.75
CA GLY A 201 -6.26 16.44 13.90
C GLY A 201 -5.55 16.32 15.25
N ASP A 202 -6.30 16.52 16.31
CA ASP A 202 -5.86 16.62 17.70
C ASP A 202 -6.31 15.43 18.59
N HIS A 203 -6.79 14.36 17.96
CA HIS A 203 -7.22 13.15 18.66
C HIS A 203 -6.05 12.44 19.34
N ASP A 204 -6.30 11.84 20.48
CA ASP A 204 -5.34 10.99 21.17
C ASP A 204 -5.20 9.59 20.52
N SER A 205 -4.22 8.82 20.98
CA SER A 205 -3.94 7.48 20.48
C SER A 205 -5.07 6.47 20.79
N SER A 206 -5.88 6.68 21.84
CA SER A 206 -7.00 5.79 22.15
C SER A 206 -8.13 5.93 21.16
N VAL A 207 -8.41 7.15 20.71
CA VAL A 207 -9.39 7.39 19.64
C VAL A 207 -8.89 6.80 18.30
N CYS A 208 -7.60 6.96 17.99
CA CYS A 208 -7.01 6.30 16.82
C CYS A 208 -7.14 4.78 16.89
N PHE A 209 -6.92 4.18 18.06
CA PHE A 209 -7.08 2.74 18.28
C PHE A 209 -8.51 2.28 18.02
N ASP A 210 -9.51 2.98 18.57
CA ASP A 210 -10.92 2.62 18.46
C ASP A 210 -11.43 2.73 17.02
N VAL A 211 -11.06 3.80 16.32
CA VAL A 211 -11.44 4.00 14.91
C VAL A 211 -10.73 2.98 14.01
N THR A 212 -9.44 2.72 14.23
CA THR A 212 -8.70 1.70 13.48
C THR A 212 -9.29 0.31 13.71
N SER A 213 -9.60 -0.04 14.98
CA SER A 213 -10.28 -1.30 15.30
C SER A 213 -11.61 -1.44 14.56
N SER A 214 -12.40 -0.37 14.54
CA SER A 214 -13.72 -0.36 13.91
C SER A 214 -13.64 -0.58 12.40
N ILE A 215 -12.74 0.13 11.71
CA ILE A 215 -12.59 -0.04 10.24
C ILE A 215 -11.98 -1.39 9.88
N LEU A 216 -11.03 -1.92 10.67
CA LEU A 216 -10.47 -3.25 10.44
C LEU A 216 -11.53 -4.34 10.60
N ALA A 217 -12.30 -4.31 11.69
CA ALA A 217 -13.38 -5.27 11.93
C ALA A 217 -14.41 -5.24 10.78
N ALA A 218 -14.88 -4.05 10.39
CA ALA A 218 -15.80 -3.90 9.26
C ALA A 218 -15.21 -4.42 7.95
N THR A 219 -13.94 -4.12 7.68
CA THR A 219 -13.26 -4.54 6.44
C THR A 219 -13.15 -6.06 6.34
N PHE A 220 -12.75 -6.76 7.41
CA PHE A 220 -12.61 -8.21 7.36
C PHE A 220 -13.95 -8.93 7.37
N THR A 221 -14.98 -8.37 8.03
CA THR A 221 -16.37 -8.87 7.89
C THR A 221 -16.84 -8.79 6.44
N GLU A 222 -16.65 -7.66 5.78
CA GLU A 222 -16.99 -7.51 4.36
C GLU A 222 -16.14 -8.42 3.45
N CYS A 223 -14.87 -8.63 3.76
CA CYS A 223 -14.01 -9.56 3.03
C CYS A 223 -14.54 -11.01 3.10
N GLU A 224 -15.01 -11.45 4.26
CA GLU A 224 -15.65 -12.77 4.43
C GLU A 224 -16.92 -12.87 3.58
N GLU A 225 -17.82 -11.89 3.67
CA GLU A 225 -19.08 -11.83 2.90
C GLU A 225 -18.84 -11.82 1.38
N GLN A 226 -17.79 -11.16 0.92
CA GLN A 226 -17.42 -11.12 -0.50
C GLN A 226 -16.59 -12.32 -0.95
N GLY A 227 -16.28 -13.26 -0.06
CA GLY A 227 -15.52 -14.48 -0.36
C GLY A 227 -14.06 -14.22 -0.72
N VAL A 228 -13.43 -13.18 -0.14
CA VAL A 228 -12.01 -12.89 -0.32
C VAL A 228 -11.17 -14.01 0.29
N HIS A 229 -10.22 -14.52 -0.49
CA HIS A 229 -9.26 -15.51 -0.01
C HIS A 229 -8.14 -14.84 0.80
N ILE A 230 -8.31 -14.78 2.11
CA ILE A 230 -7.40 -14.06 3.04
C ILE A 230 -5.94 -14.48 2.90
N PRO A 231 -5.56 -15.78 2.76
CA PRO A 231 -4.15 -16.18 2.54
C PRO A 231 -3.52 -15.63 1.26
N GLY A 232 -4.32 -15.10 0.34
CA GLY A 232 -3.89 -14.46 -0.90
C GLY A 232 -4.05 -12.95 -0.90
N ALA A 233 -4.05 -12.30 0.26
CA ALA A 233 -4.18 -10.85 0.45
C ALA A 233 -3.10 -10.31 1.40
N LEU A 234 -2.92 -8.98 1.45
CA LEU A 234 -2.12 -8.27 2.46
C LEU A 234 -2.92 -7.10 3.02
N LEU A 235 -2.64 -6.75 4.27
CA LEU A 235 -3.17 -5.55 4.92
C LEU A 235 -2.12 -4.44 4.91
N LYS A 236 -2.55 -3.20 4.63
CA LYS A 236 -1.71 -2.01 4.75
C LYS A 236 -2.38 -0.98 5.67
N PRO A 237 -2.24 -1.11 6.98
CA PRO A 237 -2.85 -0.22 7.95
C PRO A 237 -1.91 0.95 8.32
N ASN A 238 -2.49 1.97 8.96
CA ASN A 238 -1.74 2.91 9.80
C ASN A 238 -1.21 2.23 11.06
N MET A 239 -0.23 2.83 11.72
CA MET A 239 0.12 2.53 13.10
C MET A 239 -0.79 3.33 14.04
N ILE A 240 -0.94 2.91 15.28
CA ILE A 240 -1.73 3.61 16.29
C ILE A 240 -0.88 4.74 16.86
N ILE A 241 -1.18 5.95 16.44
CA ILE A 241 -0.49 7.18 16.84
C ILE A 241 -1.53 8.24 17.22
N ALA A 242 -1.14 9.21 18.04
CA ALA A 242 -1.95 10.39 18.26
C ALA A 242 -1.99 11.27 17.00
N GLY A 243 -3.01 12.09 16.88
CA GLY A 243 -3.10 13.11 15.83
C GLY A 243 -1.89 14.05 15.88
N LYS A 244 -1.50 14.57 14.71
CA LYS A 244 -0.30 15.43 14.62
C LYS A 244 -0.42 16.75 15.42
N ASP A 245 -1.65 17.19 15.68
CA ASP A 245 -1.95 18.42 16.44
C ASP A 245 -2.28 18.13 17.91
N CYS A 246 -2.22 16.85 18.36
CA CYS A 246 -2.42 16.44 19.74
C CYS A 246 -1.18 16.82 20.59
N GLU A 247 -1.41 17.43 21.75
CA GLU A 247 -0.33 17.82 22.66
C GLU A 247 0.30 16.59 23.33
N ASP A 248 -0.50 15.55 23.61
CA ASP A 248 -0.08 14.34 24.30
C ASP A 248 0.35 13.25 23.32
N GLN A 249 1.57 13.33 22.83
CA GLN A 249 2.18 12.28 21.99
C GLN A 249 2.65 11.11 22.85
N ILE A 250 2.45 9.89 22.39
CA ILE A 250 2.88 8.68 23.08
C ILE A 250 4.29 8.24 22.66
N SER A 251 4.97 7.45 23.50
CA SER A 251 6.32 6.94 23.17
C SER A 251 6.30 5.94 22.02
N ARG A 252 7.46 5.73 21.38
CA ARG A 252 7.63 4.76 20.29
C ARG A 252 7.25 3.33 20.72
N GLU A 253 7.57 2.95 21.97
CA GLU A 253 7.22 1.66 22.55
C GLU A 253 5.69 1.52 22.68
N GLU A 254 5.02 2.59 23.10
CA GLU A 254 3.57 2.57 23.24
C GLU A 254 2.86 2.53 21.90
N VAL A 255 3.38 3.24 20.86
CA VAL A 255 2.90 3.10 19.48
C VAL A 255 2.99 1.65 19.02
N ALA A 256 4.15 1.01 19.22
CA ALA A 256 4.36 -0.39 18.84
C ALA A 256 3.39 -1.33 19.56
N ARG A 257 3.26 -1.18 20.88
CA ARG A 257 2.38 -2.00 21.73
C ARG A 257 0.91 -1.86 21.30
N MET A 258 0.40 -0.64 21.21
CA MET A 258 -0.99 -0.37 20.83
C MET A 258 -1.29 -0.85 19.41
N THR A 259 -0.35 -0.69 18.50
CA THR A 259 -0.52 -1.15 17.11
C THR A 259 -0.65 -2.67 17.04
N VAL A 260 0.26 -3.41 17.68
CA VAL A 260 0.19 -4.88 17.69
C VAL A 260 -1.08 -5.37 18.40
N GLU A 261 -1.47 -4.72 19.50
CA GLU A 261 -2.72 -5.04 20.22
C GLU A 261 -3.96 -4.84 19.34
N CYS A 262 -4.05 -3.72 18.64
CA CYS A 262 -5.14 -3.43 17.70
C CYS A 262 -5.25 -4.49 16.61
N LEU A 263 -4.12 -4.83 16.01
CA LEU A 263 -4.05 -5.85 14.94
C LEU A 263 -4.45 -7.23 15.44
N THR A 264 -3.96 -7.64 16.60
CA THR A 264 -4.26 -8.95 17.19
C THR A 264 -5.76 -9.14 17.47
N LYS A 265 -6.45 -8.06 17.78
CA LYS A 265 -7.91 -8.09 18.03
C LYS A 265 -8.76 -8.18 16.75
N ASN A 266 -8.25 -7.65 15.61
CA ASN A 266 -9.11 -7.35 14.47
C ASN A 266 -8.66 -8.00 13.15
N VAL A 267 -7.47 -8.59 13.06
CA VAL A 267 -6.93 -9.12 11.81
C VAL A 267 -6.94 -10.65 11.81
N PRO A 268 -7.48 -11.30 10.76
CA PRO A 268 -7.47 -12.76 10.63
C PRO A 268 -6.05 -13.34 10.67
N HIS A 269 -5.89 -14.47 11.36
CA HIS A 269 -4.60 -15.15 11.51
C HIS A 269 -4.06 -15.73 10.20
N GLU A 270 -4.93 -16.00 9.24
CA GLU A 270 -4.59 -16.59 7.94
C GLU A 270 -3.95 -15.58 6.98
N LEU A 271 -3.99 -14.28 7.29
CA LEU A 271 -3.32 -13.26 6.50
C LEU A 271 -1.81 -13.47 6.54
N PRO A 272 -1.10 -13.51 5.40
CA PRO A 272 0.34 -13.79 5.41
C PRO A 272 1.18 -12.63 5.95
N GLY A 273 0.71 -11.39 5.82
CA GLY A 273 1.48 -10.25 6.30
C GLY A 273 0.77 -8.92 6.30
N ILE A 274 1.35 -8.01 7.07
CA ILE A 274 0.93 -6.63 7.27
C ILE A 274 2.07 -5.72 6.84
N VAL A 275 1.79 -4.80 5.92
CA VAL A 275 2.77 -3.89 5.33
C VAL A 275 2.36 -2.44 5.68
N PHE A 276 2.89 -1.90 6.77
CA PHE A 276 2.49 -0.59 7.29
C PHE A 276 2.69 0.54 6.30
N LEU A 277 1.79 1.52 6.32
CA LEU A 277 2.04 2.83 5.75
C LEU A 277 2.83 3.71 6.74
N SER A 278 3.54 4.73 6.25
CA SER A 278 4.25 5.68 7.12
C SER A 278 3.37 6.83 7.64
N GLY A 279 2.24 7.12 6.99
CA GLY A 279 1.18 8.02 7.46
C GLY A 279 1.60 9.44 7.82
N GLY A 280 2.71 9.95 7.26
CA GLY A 280 3.22 11.28 7.60
C GLY A 280 4.11 11.34 8.86
N GLN A 281 4.43 10.20 9.46
CA GLN A 281 5.50 10.07 10.43
C GLN A 281 6.84 10.46 9.78
N SER A 282 7.85 10.83 10.59
CA SER A 282 9.22 10.95 10.08
C SER A 282 9.72 9.60 9.54
N ASP A 283 10.72 9.65 8.67
CA ASP A 283 11.31 8.44 8.09
C ASP A 283 11.89 7.54 9.20
N GLU A 284 12.50 8.13 10.21
CA GLU A 284 13.08 7.44 11.36
C GLU A 284 12.02 6.89 12.30
N ASP A 285 10.94 7.64 12.62
CA ASP A 285 9.87 7.13 13.48
C ASP A 285 9.16 5.95 12.86
N ALA A 286 8.87 6.02 11.55
CA ALA A 286 8.26 4.89 10.85
C ALA A 286 9.15 3.63 10.90
N THR A 287 10.47 3.81 10.81
CA THR A 287 11.46 2.73 10.95
C THR A 287 11.55 2.21 12.39
N ALA A 288 11.61 3.12 13.37
CA ALA A 288 11.72 2.78 14.79
C ALA A 288 10.48 2.00 15.28
N HIS A 289 9.28 2.45 14.92
CA HIS A 289 8.04 1.76 15.29
C HIS A 289 7.99 0.35 14.69
N LEU A 290 8.34 0.19 13.41
CA LEU A 290 8.41 -1.12 12.76
C LEU A 290 9.42 -2.03 13.48
N ASN A 291 10.60 -1.49 13.83
CA ASN A 291 11.63 -2.22 14.55
C ASN A 291 11.17 -2.69 15.93
N LEU A 292 10.52 -1.81 16.69
CA LEU A 292 9.99 -2.14 18.00
C LEU A 292 8.92 -3.23 17.93
N MET A 293 7.99 -3.15 16.97
CA MET A 293 6.97 -4.18 16.77
C MET A 293 7.60 -5.55 16.45
N ASN A 294 8.65 -5.59 15.63
CA ASN A 294 9.36 -6.84 15.30
C ASN A 294 10.27 -7.34 16.42
N LYS A 295 10.63 -6.49 17.41
CA LYS A 295 11.35 -6.89 18.63
C LYS A 295 10.47 -7.42 19.75
N MET A 296 9.17 -7.22 19.67
CA MET A 296 8.26 -7.65 20.73
C MET A 296 8.26 -9.18 20.84
N GLU A 297 8.36 -9.69 22.07
CA GLU A 297 8.23 -11.12 22.39
C GLU A 297 6.77 -11.64 22.32
N VAL A 298 5.91 -10.93 21.60
CA VAL A 298 4.51 -11.31 21.37
C VAL A 298 4.42 -12.08 20.08
N GLU A 299 3.99 -13.34 20.17
CA GLU A 299 3.70 -14.13 18.97
C GLU A 299 2.54 -13.53 18.19
N HIS A 300 2.79 -13.14 16.96
CA HIS A 300 1.78 -12.77 15.99
C HIS A 300 1.91 -13.65 14.74
N PRO A 301 0.79 -14.03 14.10
CA PRO A 301 0.82 -15.01 13.00
C PRO A 301 1.33 -14.40 11.68
N TRP A 302 1.39 -13.07 11.59
CA TRP A 302 1.72 -12.34 10.36
C TRP A 302 3.18 -11.94 10.30
N GLN A 303 3.68 -11.77 9.08
CA GLN A 303 4.91 -11.01 8.85
C GLN A 303 4.59 -9.51 9.00
N LEU A 304 5.30 -8.78 9.86
CA LEU A 304 5.20 -7.32 9.97
C LEU A 304 6.27 -6.68 9.09
N SER A 305 5.86 -5.90 8.10
CA SER A 305 6.72 -5.30 7.09
C SER A 305 6.27 -3.87 6.78
N TYR A 306 6.81 -3.28 5.75
CA TYR A 306 6.54 -1.90 5.33
C TYR A 306 6.07 -1.81 3.88
N SER A 307 5.24 -0.79 3.62
CA SER A 307 4.91 -0.32 2.27
C SER A 307 4.96 1.21 2.27
N TYR A 308 6.18 1.73 2.26
CA TYR A 308 6.42 3.15 2.44
C TYR A 308 6.57 3.88 1.11
N GLY A 309 6.03 5.10 1.07
CA GLY A 309 6.22 6.07 -0.01
C GLY A 309 7.23 7.13 0.40
N ARG A 310 6.80 8.17 1.13
CA ARG A 310 7.66 9.28 1.56
C ARG A 310 8.86 8.82 2.37
N ALA A 311 8.65 7.95 3.33
CA ALA A 311 9.71 7.44 4.20
C ALA A 311 10.83 6.64 3.47
N LEU A 312 10.62 6.25 2.21
CA LEU A 312 11.67 5.67 1.36
C LEU A 312 12.21 6.67 0.32
N GLN A 313 11.45 7.70 -0.04
CA GLN A 313 11.72 8.50 -1.23
C GLN A 313 12.08 9.97 -0.94
N ALA A 314 11.79 10.51 0.26
CA ALA A 314 11.88 11.94 0.49
C ALA A 314 13.31 12.46 0.29
N ASP A 315 14.32 11.85 0.90
CA ASP A 315 15.73 12.23 0.74
C ASP A 315 16.24 11.92 -0.68
N ALA A 316 15.82 10.79 -1.26
CA ALA A 316 16.17 10.44 -2.64
C ALA A 316 15.69 11.49 -3.65
N LEU A 317 14.44 11.97 -3.49
CA LEU A 317 13.88 13.00 -4.36
C LEU A 317 14.61 14.35 -4.20
N ARG A 318 14.92 14.74 -2.96
CA ARG A 318 15.69 15.95 -2.69
C ARG A 318 17.06 15.87 -3.34
N LYS A 319 17.83 14.79 -3.13
CA LYS A 319 19.14 14.59 -3.73
C LYS A 319 19.10 14.51 -5.25
N TRP A 320 18.05 13.92 -5.82
CA TRP A 320 17.87 13.88 -7.27
C TRP A 320 17.71 15.28 -7.89
N SER A 321 17.05 16.20 -7.19
CA SER A 321 16.86 17.58 -7.65
C SER A 321 18.12 18.44 -7.48
N GLU A 322 18.94 18.18 -6.43
CA GLU A 322 20.13 18.98 -6.11
C GLU A 322 21.36 18.58 -6.96
N ASN A 323 21.46 17.32 -7.36
CA ASN A 323 22.66 16.73 -7.96
C ASN A 323 22.44 16.26 -9.40
N VAL A 324 21.96 17.14 -10.26
CA VAL A 324 21.74 16.83 -11.69
C VAL A 324 23.01 16.33 -12.40
N ALA A 325 24.19 16.74 -11.90
CA ALA A 325 25.49 16.40 -12.49
C ALA A 325 25.98 14.98 -12.17
N ASP A 326 25.45 14.32 -11.13
CA ASP A 326 25.89 12.99 -10.71
C ASP A 326 25.08 11.84 -11.30
N SER A 327 24.25 12.14 -12.28
CA SER A 327 23.39 11.14 -12.96
C SER A 327 22.47 10.34 -11.99
N GLY A 328 22.08 10.93 -10.86
CA GLY A 328 21.17 10.34 -9.88
C GLY A 328 21.83 9.41 -8.87
N ILE A 329 23.17 9.30 -8.82
CA ILE A 329 23.89 8.40 -7.89
C ILE A 329 23.56 8.72 -6.43
N SER A 330 23.58 10.00 -6.05
CA SER A 330 23.24 10.44 -4.68
C SER A 330 21.80 10.07 -4.29
N SER A 331 20.87 10.18 -5.24
CA SER A 331 19.47 9.77 -5.08
C SER A 331 19.34 8.26 -4.86
N CYS A 332 19.99 7.45 -5.70
CA CYS A 332 20.03 5.99 -5.56
C CYS A 332 20.62 5.57 -4.21
N SER A 333 21.71 6.23 -3.78
CA SER A 333 22.33 5.94 -2.48
C SER A 333 21.42 6.24 -1.31
N ALA A 334 20.68 7.36 -1.36
CA ALA A 334 19.71 7.74 -0.32
C ALA A 334 18.53 6.75 -0.27
N PHE A 335 18.00 6.38 -1.42
CA PHE A 335 16.94 5.37 -1.49
C PHE A 335 17.40 4.02 -0.93
N LEU A 336 18.58 3.54 -1.33
CA LEU A 336 19.14 2.28 -0.87
C LEU A 336 19.40 2.29 0.63
N HIS A 337 19.87 3.42 1.18
CA HIS A 337 20.06 3.58 2.64
C HIS A 337 18.73 3.40 3.38
N ARG A 338 17.68 4.16 3.00
CA ARG A 338 16.36 4.02 3.64
C ARG A 338 15.78 2.61 3.49
N ALA A 339 15.95 1.98 2.33
CA ALA A 339 15.49 0.61 2.11
C ALA A 339 16.19 -0.38 3.05
N LYS A 340 17.51 -0.23 3.25
CA LYS A 340 18.29 -1.05 4.19
C LYS A 340 17.88 -0.83 5.64
N MET A 341 17.68 0.42 6.09
CA MET A 341 17.22 0.72 7.45
C MET A 341 15.88 0.06 7.74
N ASN A 342 14.93 0.13 6.81
CA ASN A 342 13.64 -0.54 6.97
C ASN A 342 13.73 -2.07 6.87
N SER A 343 14.67 -2.60 6.10
CA SER A 343 14.98 -4.05 6.08
C SER A 343 15.48 -4.53 7.44
N LEU A 344 16.38 -3.78 8.09
CA LEU A 344 16.85 -4.07 9.44
C LEU A 344 15.72 -3.95 10.48
N ALA A 345 14.90 -2.91 10.39
CA ALA A 345 13.75 -2.72 11.27
C ALA A 345 12.75 -3.89 11.19
N ARG A 346 12.58 -4.45 9.99
CA ARG A 346 11.74 -5.64 9.81
C ARG A 346 12.27 -6.89 10.53
N SER A 347 13.57 -6.96 10.76
CA SER A 347 14.22 -8.05 11.52
C SER A 347 14.41 -7.70 13.01
N GLY A 348 14.06 -6.49 13.43
CA GLY A 348 14.32 -5.99 14.78
C GLY A 348 15.78 -5.60 15.04
N ASP A 349 16.59 -5.46 13.99
CA ASP A 349 18.03 -5.22 14.06
C ASP A 349 18.43 -3.75 13.84
N TRP A 350 17.46 -2.86 13.61
CA TRP A 350 17.72 -1.44 13.42
C TRP A 350 18.03 -0.74 14.75
N SER A 351 18.93 0.23 14.71
CA SER A 351 19.20 1.20 15.79
C SER A 351 19.50 2.58 15.20
N GLU A 352 19.31 3.65 15.99
CA GLU A 352 19.55 5.03 15.55
C GLU A 352 20.99 5.27 15.08
N ASP A 353 21.98 4.58 15.66
CA ASP A 353 23.39 4.68 15.27
C ASP A 353 23.66 4.26 13.81
N LEU A 354 22.74 3.52 13.18
CA LEU A 354 22.85 3.07 11.79
C LEU A 354 22.36 4.10 10.78
N GLU A 355 21.69 5.14 11.23
CA GLU A 355 21.19 6.21 10.35
C GLU A 355 22.31 7.10 9.79
N GLY A 356 23.45 7.22 10.46
CA GLY A 356 24.67 7.88 9.99
C GLY A 356 24.97 9.18 10.66
#